data_8135c1c0f711f4f29d908f05df264d9e
#
_entry.id   8135c1c0f711f4f29d908f05df264d9e
#
_cell.length_a   1.000
_cell.length_b   1.000
_cell.length_c   1.000
_cell.angle_alpha   90.00
_cell.angle_beta   90.00
_cell.angle_gamma   90.00
#
_symmetry.space_group_name_H-M   'P 1'
#
loop_
_entity.id
_entity.type
_entity.pdbx_description
1 polymer ?
#
loop_
_entity_poly.entity_id
_entity_poly.type
_entity_poly.pdbx_seq_one_letter_code
_entity_poly.pdbx_strand_id
1 'polypeptide(L)'
;MNSKLCKDLGIEFPLFAFSHCRDVVAAVTKAGGMGVLGATNLSGEELEIELNWIDSQVNGLPYGVDLIVPNNFVGKGEDLTDEQMLDKIPQSHKDFANSILEKHGIQVDPEELDSDRVNHLRFGKNMTPEGASESLRVAFNHPIKMIVNALGMP
;
A
#
# COMPACT_ATOMS: atom_id res chain seq x y z
N MET A 1 -24.80 -15.28 -1.26
CA MET A 1 -25.28 -14.87 0.09
C MET A 1 -26.03 -13.54 -0.01
N ASN A 2 -27.20 -13.39 0.61
CA ASN A 2 -28.07 -12.24 0.36
C ASN A 2 -27.99 -11.19 1.50
N SER A 3 -26.77 -10.79 1.88
CA SER A 3 -26.57 -9.74 2.90
C SER A 3 -26.70 -8.34 2.29
N LYS A 4 -27.02 -7.35 3.11
CA LYS A 4 -27.04 -5.94 2.69
C LYS A 4 -25.68 -5.51 2.16
N LEU A 5 -24.60 -5.90 2.83
CA LEU A 5 -23.23 -5.62 2.44
C LEU A 5 -22.90 -6.14 1.03
N CYS A 6 -23.29 -7.38 0.72
CA CYS A 6 -23.05 -7.95 -0.61
C CYS A 6 -23.78 -7.17 -1.70
N LYS A 7 -25.01 -6.71 -1.42
CA LYS A 7 -25.79 -5.91 -2.38
C LYS A 7 -25.19 -4.53 -2.58
N ASP A 8 -24.75 -3.88 -1.50
CA ASP A 8 -24.21 -2.53 -1.54
C ASP A 8 -22.85 -2.51 -2.29
N LEU A 9 -22.05 -3.56 -2.14
CA LEU A 9 -20.74 -3.69 -2.78
C LEU A 9 -20.78 -4.41 -4.14
N GLY A 10 -21.88 -5.06 -4.50
CA GLY A 10 -21.98 -5.81 -5.75
C GLY A 10 -21.21 -7.13 -5.76
N ILE A 11 -21.02 -7.78 -4.60
CA ILE A 11 -20.32 -9.06 -4.44
C ILE A 11 -21.28 -10.20 -4.09
N GLU A 12 -20.92 -11.44 -4.43
CA GLU A 12 -21.73 -12.62 -4.14
C GLU A 12 -21.57 -13.09 -2.69
N PHE A 13 -20.35 -13.00 -2.17
CA PHE A 13 -20.00 -13.44 -0.82
C PHE A 13 -19.37 -12.30 -0.04
N PRO A 14 -19.63 -12.19 1.28
CA PRO A 14 -19.01 -11.18 2.14
C PRO A 14 -17.55 -11.61 2.49
N LEU A 15 -16.76 -11.89 1.47
CA LEU A 15 -15.37 -12.29 1.53
C LEU A 15 -14.51 -11.16 0.98
N PHE A 16 -13.57 -10.70 1.78
CA PHE A 16 -12.56 -9.72 1.41
C PHE A 16 -11.19 -10.37 1.49
N ALA A 17 -10.38 -10.21 0.46
CA ALA A 17 -9.03 -10.75 0.45
C ALA A 17 -8.03 -9.67 0.03
N PHE A 18 -7.14 -9.34 0.95
CA PHE A 18 -6.02 -8.44 0.72
C PHE A 18 -4.84 -9.17 0.09
N SER A 19 -4.22 -8.57 -0.91
CA SER A 19 -2.97 -9.06 -1.52
C SER A 19 -2.19 -7.93 -2.18
N HIS A 20 -0.86 -8.03 -2.16
CA HIS A 20 0.02 -7.22 -3.00
C HIS A 20 0.13 -7.76 -4.44
N CYS A 21 -0.46 -8.93 -4.72
CA CYS A 21 -0.43 -9.55 -6.03
C CYS A 21 -1.75 -9.30 -6.77
N ARG A 22 -1.69 -8.58 -7.88
CA ARG A 22 -2.87 -8.26 -8.72
C ARG A 22 -3.61 -9.50 -9.21
N ASP A 23 -2.89 -10.61 -9.47
CA ASP A 23 -3.52 -11.87 -9.90
C ASP A 23 -4.44 -12.44 -8.84
N VAL A 24 -4.04 -12.37 -7.56
CA VAL A 24 -4.87 -12.80 -6.43
C VAL A 24 -6.10 -11.89 -6.30
N VAL A 25 -5.92 -10.57 -6.41
CA VAL A 25 -7.04 -9.61 -6.39
C VAL A 25 -8.06 -9.94 -7.48
N ALA A 26 -7.59 -10.13 -8.72
CA ALA A 26 -8.46 -10.48 -9.84
C ALA A 26 -9.14 -11.86 -9.65
N ALA A 27 -8.43 -12.84 -9.12
CA ALA A 27 -8.99 -14.18 -8.88
C ALA A 27 -10.11 -14.16 -7.83
N VAL A 28 -9.88 -13.47 -6.70
CA VAL A 28 -10.89 -13.33 -5.63
C VAL A 28 -12.11 -12.57 -6.14
N THR A 29 -11.90 -11.49 -6.88
CA THR A 29 -12.97 -10.70 -7.48
C THR A 29 -13.81 -11.54 -8.44
N LYS A 30 -13.17 -12.30 -9.35
CA LYS A 30 -13.87 -13.20 -10.28
C LYS A 30 -14.60 -14.36 -9.59
N ALA A 31 -14.13 -14.77 -8.41
CA ALA A 31 -14.78 -15.78 -7.59
C ALA A 31 -16.01 -15.27 -6.81
N GLY A 32 -16.37 -13.99 -6.92
CA GLY A 32 -17.54 -13.39 -6.29
C GLY A 32 -17.28 -12.73 -4.93
N GLY A 33 -16.03 -12.68 -4.48
CA GLY A 33 -15.60 -11.87 -3.33
C GLY A 33 -15.18 -10.47 -3.73
N MET A 34 -14.45 -9.79 -2.85
CA MET A 34 -13.79 -8.51 -3.13
C MET A 34 -12.29 -8.65 -2.90
N GLY A 35 -11.52 -8.66 -3.97
CA GLY A 35 -10.08 -8.53 -3.89
C GLY A 35 -9.69 -7.09 -3.54
N VAL A 36 -8.67 -6.92 -2.71
CA VAL A 36 -8.14 -5.62 -2.30
C VAL A 36 -6.64 -5.58 -2.60
N LEU A 37 -6.24 -4.67 -3.48
CA LEU A 37 -4.84 -4.47 -3.82
C LEU A 37 -4.14 -3.67 -2.72
N GLY A 38 -3.09 -4.24 -2.11
CA GLY A 38 -2.18 -3.53 -1.23
C GLY A 38 -1.23 -2.66 -2.03
N ALA A 39 -1.48 -1.35 -2.07
CA ALA A 39 -0.79 -0.41 -2.96
C ALA A 39 0.15 0.55 -2.23
N THR A 40 0.44 0.31 -0.97
CA THR A 40 1.19 1.24 -0.12
C THR A 40 2.63 1.50 -0.57
N ASN A 41 3.22 0.55 -1.31
CA ASN A 41 4.60 0.64 -1.82
C ASN A 41 4.67 1.07 -3.29
N LEU A 42 3.53 1.28 -3.95
CA LEU A 42 3.47 1.64 -5.35
C LEU A 42 3.55 3.16 -5.54
N SER A 43 4.32 3.61 -6.51
CA SER A 43 4.20 4.98 -7.03
C SER A 43 2.87 5.16 -7.75
N GLY A 44 2.46 6.40 -8.02
CA GLY A 44 1.25 6.67 -8.79
C GLY A 44 1.26 5.99 -10.16
N GLU A 45 2.40 5.96 -10.85
CA GLU A 45 2.56 5.30 -12.15
C GLU A 45 2.45 3.77 -12.04
N GLU A 46 3.10 3.17 -11.05
CA GLU A 46 3.00 1.73 -10.80
C GLU A 46 1.57 1.32 -10.41
N LEU A 47 0.91 2.13 -9.59
CA LEU A 47 -0.49 1.92 -9.21
C LEU A 47 -1.41 1.96 -10.44
N GLU A 48 -1.23 2.92 -11.34
CA GLU A 48 -1.99 3.02 -12.59
C GLU A 48 -1.82 1.75 -13.45
N ILE A 49 -0.59 1.23 -13.56
CA ILE A 49 -0.30 -0.01 -14.31
C ILE A 49 -1.02 -1.21 -13.69
N GLU A 50 -0.96 -1.35 -12.36
CA GLU A 50 -1.59 -2.46 -11.64
C GLU A 50 -3.12 -2.41 -11.76
N LEU A 51 -3.72 -1.23 -11.60
CA LEU A 51 -5.17 -1.05 -11.69
C LEU A 51 -5.70 -1.25 -13.11
N ASN A 52 -5.00 -0.73 -14.13
CA ASN A 52 -5.35 -1.00 -15.54
C ASN A 52 -5.35 -2.51 -15.85
N TRP A 53 -4.37 -3.24 -15.32
CA TRP A 53 -4.32 -4.68 -15.50
C TRP A 53 -5.50 -5.37 -14.78
N ILE A 54 -5.80 -5.01 -13.54
CA ILE A 54 -6.95 -5.57 -12.80
C ILE A 54 -8.25 -5.30 -13.56
N ASP A 55 -8.48 -4.06 -14.01
CA ASP A 55 -9.65 -3.67 -14.78
C ASP A 55 -9.84 -4.56 -16.02
N SER A 56 -8.75 -4.85 -16.73
CA SER A 56 -8.78 -5.74 -17.89
C SER A 56 -9.18 -7.19 -17.57
N GLN A 57 -8.97 -7.62 -16.32
CA GLN A 57 -9.22 -9.00 -15.87
C GLN A 57 -10.59 -9.21 -15.25
N VAL A 58 -11.14 -8.20 -14.58
CA VAL A 58 -12.34 -8.38 -13.73
C VAL A 58 -13.66 -8.07 -14.44
N ASN A 59 -13.62 -7.56 -15.67
CA ASN A 59 -14.82 -7.28 -16.49
C ASN A 59 -15.87 -6.43 -15.75
N GLY A 60 -15.44 -5.40 -15.02
CA GLY A 60 -16.32 -4.50 -14.29
C GLY A 60 -16.83 -5.03 -12.94
N LEU A 61 -16.36 -6.19 -12.48
CA LEU A 61 -16.62 -6.66 -11.12
C LEU A 61 -15.90 -5.77 -10.09
N PRO A 62 -16.48 -5.61 -8.89
CA PRO A 62 -15.98 -4.69 -7.88
C PRO A 62 -14.71 -5.20 -7.18
N TYR A 63 -13.73 -4.32 -7.00
CA TYR A 63 -12.53 -4.56 -6.20
C TYR A 63 -12.19 -3.33 -5.37
N GLY A 64 -11.22 -3.45 -4.48
CA GLY A 64 -10.75 -2.38 -3.61
C GLY A 64 -9.24 -2.14 -3.70
N VAL A 65 -8.83 -1.03 -3.13
CA VAL A 65 -7.41 -0.64 -3.00
C VAL A 65 -7.13 -0.27 -1.54
N ASP A 66 -6.01 -0.76 -1.00
CA ASP A 66 -5.50 -0.35 0.30
C ASP A 66 -4.39 0.68 0.11
N LEU A 67 -4.61 1.86 0.66
CA LEU A 67 -3.70 2.99 0.64
C LEU A 67 -3.36 3.42 2.06
N ILE A 68 -2.27 4.14 2.22
CA ILE A 68 -1.95 4.81 3.48
C ILE A 68 -2.30 6.28 3.36
N VAL A 69 -3.28 6.72 4.17
CA VAL A 69 -3.65 8.13 4.32
C VAL A 69 -3.48 8.49 5.80
N PRO A 70 -2.27 8.80 6.25
CA PRO A 70 -1.99 8.99 7.66
C PRO A 70 -2.59 10.30 8.18
N ASN A 71 -3.27 10.24 9.31
CA ASN A 71 -3.76 11.44 10.01
C ASN A 71 -2.63 12.15 10.77
N ASN A 72 -1.65 11.38 11.27
CA ASN A 72 -0.48 11.88 11.96
C ASN A 72 0.76 11.07 11.54
N PHE A 73 1.86 11.76 11.28
CA PHE A 73 3.17 11.16 11.01
C PHE A 73 4.26 12.09 11.53
N VAL A 74 5.45 11.54 11.76
CA VAL A 74 6.62 12.32 12.19
C VAL A 74 7.00 13.28 11.06
N GLY A 75 7.10 14.58 11.36
CA GLY A 75 7.38 15.61 10.37
C GLY A 75 6.17 16.23 9.71
N LYS A 76 4.94 15.94 10.19
CA LYS A 76 3.72 16.57 9.66
C LYS A 76 3.78 18.11 9.79
N GLY A 77 3.70 18.78 8.63
CA GLY A 77 3.81 20.24 8.55
C GLY A 77 5.24 20.78 8.49
N GLU A 78 6.23 19.89 8.41
CA GLU A 78 7.62 20.21 8.15
C GLU A 78 7.97 19.80 6.70
N ASP A 79 8.71 20.66 6.01
CA ASP A 79 9.24 20.33 4.67
C ASP A 79 10.59 19.61 4.85
N LEU A 80 10.52 18.30 5.12
CA LEU A 80 11.69 17.49 5.42
C LEU A 80 12.20 16.79 4.16
N THR A 81 13.52 16.81 3.99
CA THR A 81 14.18 15.93 3.01
C THR A 81 14.13 14.48 3.47
N ASP A 82 14.31 13.55 2.54
CA ASP A 82 14.36 12.12 2.83
C ASP A 82 15.45 11.78 3.87
N GLU A 83 16.61 12.44 3.80
CA GLU A 83 17.69 12.29 4.78
C GLU A 83 17.25 12.76 6.17
N GLN A 84 16.59 13.91 6.26
CA GLN A 84 16.06 14.43 7.52
C GLN A 84 14.98 13.52 8.11
N MET A 85 14.18 12.85 7.27
CA MET A 85 13.21 11.85 7.73
C MET A 85 13.89 10.61 8.31
N LEU A 86 14.93 10.12 7.65
CA LEU A 86 15.74 8.98 8.15
C LEU A 86 16.47 9.30 9.45
N ASP A 87 16.91 10.54 9.64
CA ASP A 87 17.57 10.99 10.88
C ASP A 87 16.60 11.06 12.07
N LYS A 88 15.29 11.16 11.82
CA LYS A 88 14.27 11.10 12.89
C LYS A 88 14.06 9.68 13.43
N ILE A 89 14.59 8.66 12.78
CA ILE A 89 14.56 7.28 13.32
C ILE A 89 15.50 7.21 14.53
N PRO A 90 14.99 6.87 15.73
CA PRO A 90 15.82 6.79 16.93
C PRO A 90 17.02 5.84 16.76
N GLN A 91 18.19 6.25 17.21
CA GLN A 91 19.39 5.43 17.10
C GLN A 91 19.23 4.05 17.76
N SER A 92 18.47 4.00 18.87
CA SER A 92 18.16 2.73 19.54
C SER A 92 17.43 1.71 18.65
N HIS A 93 16.63 2.16 17.68
CA HIS A 93 15.95 1.27 16.72
C HIS A 93 16.94 0.73 15.70
N LYS A 94 17.86 1.59 15.22
CA LYS A 94 18.94 1.20 14.31
C LYS A 94 19.87 0.19 14.98
N ASP A 95 20.27 0.44 16.22
CA ASP A 95 21.14 -0.44 17.01
C ASP A 95 20.47 -1.79 17.28
N PHE A 96 19.17 -1.78 17.59
CA PHE A 96 18.40 -3.01 17.77
C PHE A 96 18.35 -3.86 16.50
N ALA A 97 18.05 -3.25 15.34
CA ALA A 97 18.04 -3.95 14.06
C ALA A 97 19.42 -4.57 13.76
N ASN A 98 20.50 -3.79 13.91
CA ASN A 98 21.86 -4.26 13.71
C ASN A 98 22.21 -5.42 14.65
N SER A 99 21.80 -5.36 15.92
CA SER A 99 22.05 -6.42 16.89
C SER A 99 21.41 -7.75 16.49
N ILE A 100 20.24 -7.69 15.84
CA ILE A 100 19.56 -8.90 15.32
C ILE A 100 20.33 -9.46 14.13
N LEU A 101 20.74 -8.61 13.20
CA LEU A 101 21.55 -9.03 12.04
C LEU A 101 22.84 -9.72 12.48
N GLU A 102 23.59 -9.09 13.39
CA GLU A 102 24.81 -9.66 13.98
C GLU A 102 24.55 -11.01 14.68
N LYS A 103 23.50 -11.08 15.50
CA LYS A 103 23.13 -12.32 16.22
C LYS A 103 22.86 -13.49 15.27
N HIS A 104 22.37 -13.22 14.09
CA HIS A 104 22.06 -14.24 13.07
C HIS A 104 23.14 -14.40 12.01
N GLY A 105 24.27 -13.69 12.14
CA GLY A 105 25.38 -13.75 11.20
C GLY A 105 25.00 -13.23 9.80
N ILE A 106 24.01 -12.35 9.72
CA ILE A 106 23.55 -11.77 8.46
C ILE A 106 24.45 -10.55 8.16
N GLN A 107 25.17 -10.64 7.06
CA GLN A 107 25.91 -9.50 6.52
C GLN A 107 25.04 -8.85 5.44
N VAL A 108 24.79 -7.57 5.59
CA VAL A 108 24.04 -6.79 4.60
C VAL A 108 25.02 -6.19 3.61
N ASP A 109 24.79 -6.45 2.32
CA ASP A 109 25.60 -5.85 1.25
C ASP A 109 25.26 -4.35 1.17
N PRO A 110 26.29 -3.46 1.18
CA PRO A 110 26.05 -2.02 1.02
C PRO A 110 25.30 -1.63 -0.26
N GLU A 111 25.45 -2.40 -1.35
CA GLU A 111 24.70 -2.15 -2.60
C GLU A 111 23.23 -2.56 -2.49
N GLU A 112 22.92 -3.62 -1.73
CA GLU A 112 21.53 -4.00 -1.42
C GLU A 112 20.88 -2.97 -0.48
N LEU A 113 21.63 -2.43 0.49
CA LEU A 113 21.16 -1.36 1.36
C LEU A 113 20.74 -0.11 0.58
N ASP A 114 21.43 0.25 -0.49
CA ASP A 114 21.05 1.41 -1.30
C ASP A 114 19.76 1.17 -2.10
N SER A 115 19.54 -0.05 -2.60
CA SER A 115 18.27 -0.39 -3.27
C SER A 115 17.08 -0.44 -2.30
N ASP A 116 17.29 -1.00 -1.11
CA ASP A 116 16.29 -1.01 -0.05
C ASP A 116 16.00 0.38 0.50
N ARG A 117 17.04 1.23 0.59
CA ARG A 117 16.90 2.64 0.96
C ARG A 117 15.98 3.38 -0.01
N VAL A 118 16.10 3.15 -1.31
CA VAL A 118 15.18 3.73 -2.32
C VAL A 118 13.74 3.23 -2.11
N ASN A 119 13.54 1.96 -1.79
CA ASN A 119 12.21 1.41 -1.51
C ASN A 119 11.61 1.97 -0.23
N HIS A 120 12.39 2.14 0.83
CA HIS A 120 11.96 2.80 2.07
C HIS A 120 11.62 4.27 1.86
N LEU A 121 12.36 4.98 1.02
CA LEU A 121 12.07 6.37 0.67
C LEU A 121 10.75 6.48 -0.12
N ARG A 122 10.46 5.54 -1.04
CA ARG A 122 9.17 5.46 -1.74
C ARG A 122 8.01 5.25 -0.77
N PHE A 123 8.14 4.31 0.17
CA PHE A 123 7.13 4.08 1.20
C PHE A 123 6.90 5.35 2.05
N GLY A 124 7.97 5.99 2.50
CA GLY A 124 7.89 7.24 3.26
C GLY A 124 7.20 8.35 2.46
N LYS A 125 7.48 8.48 1.18
CA LYS A 125 6.85 9.45 0.29
C LYS A 125 5.36 9.22 0.13
N ASN A 126 4.91 7.97 0.00
CA ASN A 126 3.49 7.62 -0.08
C ASN A 126 2.74 7.93 1.23
N MET A 127 3.45 8.04 2.35
CA MET A 127 2.88 8.44 3.64
C MET A 127 2.79 9.96 3.82
N THR A 128 3.25 10.76 2.87
CA THR A 128 3.04 12.21 2.89
C THR A 128 1.65 12.58 2.36
N PRO A 129 1.11 13.77 2.70
CA PRO A 129 -0.16 14.23 2.14
C PRO A 129 -0.16 14.28 0.62
N GLU A 130 0.96 14.65 0.01
CA GLU A 130 1.14 14.74 -1.43
C GLU A 130 1.10 13.35 -2.08
N GLY A 131 1.85 12.38 -1.55
CA GLY A 131 1.87 10.99 -2.04
C GLY A 131 0.52 10.31 -1.86
N ALA A 132 -0.12 10.48 -0.70
CA ALA A 132 -1.46 9.97 -0.46
C ALA A 132 -2.49 10.58 -1.44
N SER A 133 -2.40 11.89 -1.72
CA SER A 133 -3.28 12.58 -2.67
C SER A 133 -3.07 12.08 -4.10
N GLU A 134 -1.84 11.81 -4.50
CA GLU A 134 -1.52 11.23 -5.81
C GLU A 134 -2.11 9.83 -5.96
N SER A 135 -1.88 8.96 -4.97
CA SER A 135 -2.42 7.60 -4.97
C SER A 135 -3.95 7.58 -4.98
N LEU A 136 -4.59 8.45 -4.20
CA LEU A 136 -6.06 8.61 -4.23
C LEU A 136 -6.55 9.07 -5.59
N ARG A 137 -5.88 10.06 -6.20
CA ARG A 137 -6.25 10.56 -7.54
C ARG A 137 -6.17 9.46 -8.59
N VAL A 138 -5.13 8.63 -8.55
CA VAL A 138 -5.01 7.47 -9.45
C VAL A 138 -6.13 6.48 -9.17
N ALA A 139 -6.32 6.07 -7.92
CA ALA A 139 -7.33 5.08 -7.55
C ALA A 139 -8.76 5.51 -7.97
N PHE A 140 -9.10 6.78 -7.83
CA PHE A 140 -10.43 7.30 -8.21
C PHE A 140 -10.67 7.40 -9.73
N ASN A 141 -9.65 7.26 -10.56
CA ASN A 141 -9.82 7.15 -12.01
C ASN A 141 -10.28 5.74 -12.44
N HIS A 142 -10.23 4.76 -11.52
CA HIS A 142 -10.61 3.38 -11.74
C HIS A 142 -11.97 3.03 -11.10
N PRO A 143 -12.68 1.98 -11.55
CA PRO A 143 -14.01 1.61 -11.04
C PRO A 143 -13.93 0.87 -9.69
N ILE A 144 -13.03 1.29 -8.80
CA ILE A 144 -12.92 0.72 -7.45
C ILE A 144 -14.22 0.96 -6.65
N LYS A 145 -14.51 0.05 -5.73
CA LYS A 145 -15.68 0.14 -4.85
C LYS A 145 -15.34 0.35 -3.38
N MET A 146 -14.07 0.20 -3.03
CA MET A 146 -13.63 0.32 -1.66
C MET A 146 -12.20 0.86 -1.60
N ILE A 147 -11.97 1.79 -0.68
CA ILE A 147 -10.64 2.16 -0.22
C ILE A 147 -10.49 1.66 1.21
N VAL A 148 -9.39 0.97 1.47
CA VAL A 148 -8.95 0.59 2.81
C VAL A 148 -7.86 1.55 3.24
N ASN A 149 -7.88 1.99 4.48
CA ASN A 149 -6.85 2.83 5.08
C ASN A 149 -6.30 2.16 6.33
N ALA A 150 -5.14 1.53 6.21
CA ALA A 150 -4.57 0.69 7.27
C ALA A 150 -4.01 1.47 8.48
N LEU A 151 -3.60 2.73 8.30
CA LEU A 151 -2.92 3.54 9.32
C LEU A 151 -3.65 4.84 9.66
N GLY A 152 -4.89 4.97 9.32
CA GLY A 152 -5.67 6.17 9.58
C GLY A 152 -7.10 5.86 9.99
N MET A 153 -7.79 6.86 10.52
CA MET A 153 -9.24 6.79 10.66
C MET A 153 -9.89 7.08 9.31
N PRO A 154 -10.95 6.36 8.97
CA PRO A 154 -11.71 6.62 7.76
C PRO A 154 -12.35 8.01 7.76
#